data_25552394c3ef8100d1c0830e059a6974
#
_entry.id   25552394c3ef8100d1c0830e059a6974
#
_cell.length_a   1.000
_cell.length_b   1.000
_cell.length_c   1.000
_cell.angle_alpha   90.00
_cell.angle_beta   90.00
_cell.angle_gamma   90.00
#
_symmetry.space_group_name_H-M   'P 1'
#
loop_
_entity.id
_entity.type
_entity.pdbx_description
1 polymer ?
#
loop_
_entity_poly.entity_id
_entity_poly.type
_entity_poly.pdbx_seq_one_letter_code
_entity_poly.pdbx_strand_id
1 'polypeptide(L)'
;MPKVRLAIGSLGFAMMLPASCVLFAQSANVAPAAPLPSQILTAKKVFISNAGGEYDSKLWSGGTAQPYNEFYAAIKSWGRYELEASPGDADLVLQVSFDDPIMGVSGSKESGCDSSSVPQIKLLLLDPKTHIVLWTLDENSSVGHMQNGRDKALRDSIEKLVDDLKALTAAPASANASK
;
A
#
# COMPACT_ATOMS: atom_id res chain seq x y z
N MET A 1 -0.36 -48.01 -70.39
CA MET A 1 -1.76 -48.36 -70.75
C MET A 1 -2.42 -48.93 -69.44
N PRO A 2 -3.62 -48.65 -69.25
CA PRO A 2 -4.31 -47.47 -68.69
C PRO A 2 -5.04 -47.88 -67.41
N LYS A 3 -5.54 -47.02 -66.62
CA LYS A 3 -6.96 -46.62 -66.54
C LYS A 3 -7.20 -45.68 -65.35
N VAL A 4 -7.64 -44.51 -65.71
CA VAL A 4 -8.32 -43.54 -64.88
C VAL A 4 -9.58 -44.14 -64.28
N ARG A 5 -9.80 -43.97 -62.97
CA ARG A 5 -11.14 -43.95 -62.39
C ARG A 5 -11.32 -42.75 -61.47
N LEU A 6 -12.09 -41.86 -61.96
CA LEU A 6 -12.71 -40.72 -61.31
C LEU A 6 -13.74 -41.24 -60.31
N ALA A 7 -13.67 -40.78 -59.05
CA ALA A 7 -14.76 -40.94 -58.11
C ALA A 7 -15.02 -39.59 -57.42
N ILE A 8 -16.18 -39.08 -57.78
CA ILE A 8 -16.83 -37.91 -57.18
C ILE A 8 -17.39 -38.31 -55.85
N GLY A 9 -17.07 -37.57 -54.80
CA GLY A 9 -17.55 -37.82 -53.41
C GLY A 9 -17.73 -36.54 -52.65
N SER A 10 -18.95 -36.06 -52.74
CA SER A 10 -19.78 -35.33 -51.74
C SER A 10 -19.16 -34.29 -50.87
N LEU A 11 -19.48 -33.04 -51.16
CA LEU A 11 -19.34 -31.83 -50.37
C LEU A 11 -20.30 -31.90 -49.15
N GLY A 12 -19.77 -32.17 -47.94
CA GLY A 12 -20.48 -32.01 -46.68
C GLY A 12 -20.16 -30.64 -46.04
N PHE A 13 -21.02 -29.67 -46.27
CA PHE A 13 -20.95 -28.38 -45.66
C PHE A 13 -21.44 -28.45 -44.21
N ALA A 14 -20.53 -28.60 -43.25
CA ALA A 14 -20.85 -28.53 -41.83
C ALA A 14 -20.88 -27.08 -41.38
N MET A 15 -22.09 -26.58 -41.21
CA MET A 15 -22.39 -25.23 -40.71
C MET A 15 -22.10 -25.19 -39.21
N MET A 16 -20.87 -24.73 -38.81
CA MET A 16 -20.49 -24.46 -37.43
C MET A 16 -21.13 -23.15 -36.97
N LEU A 17 -22.15 -23.23 -36.16
CA LEU A 17 -22.70 -22.10 -35.42
C LEU A 17 -21.71 -21.66 -34.32
N PRO A 18 -21.27 -20.38 -34.29
CA PRO A 18 -20.50 -19.87 -33.18
C PRO A 18 -21.43 -19.70 -31.99
N ALA A 19 -21.23 -20.49 -30.95
CA ALA A 19 -21.84 -20.25 -29.64
C ALA A 19 -21.21 -18.99 -29.06
N SER A 20 -21.90 -17.87 -29.17
CA SER A 20 -21.54 -16.61 -28.52
C SER A 20 -21.74 -16.77 -27.00
N CYS A 21 -20.64 -17.09 -26.27
CA CYS A 21 -20.62 -16.97 -24.82
C CYS A 21 -20.73 -15.49 -24.45
N VAL A 22 -21.94 -15.06 -24.09
CA VAL A 22 -22.16 -13.76 -23.44
C VAL A 22 -21.59 -13.88 -22.03
N LEU A 23 -20.37 -13.38 -21.85
CA LEU A 23 -19.77 -13.15 -20.53
C LEU A 23 -20.58 -12.01 -19.87
N PHE A 24 -21.50 -12.37 -18.99
CA PHE A 24 -22.06 -11.41 -18.04
C PHE A 24 -20.93 -11.03 -17.10
N ALA A 25 -20.29 -9.88 -17.34
CA ALA A 25 -19.45 -9.22 -16.37
C ALA A 25 -20.35 -8.86 -15.18
N GLN A 26 -20.31 -9.66 -14.13
CA GLN A 26 -20.88 -9.29 -12.85
C GLN A 26 -20.05 -8.11 -12.35
N SER A 27 -20.59 -6.90 -12.46
CA SER A 27 -20.06 -5.74 -11.77
C SER A 27 -20.11 -6.08 -10.29
N ALA A 28 -18.96 -6.40 -9.70
CA ALA A 28 -18.83 -6.52 -8.26
C ALA A 28 -19.35 -5.19 -7.69
N ASN A 29 -20.36 -5.29 -6.84
CA ASN A 29 -20.95 -4.16 -6.15
C ASN A 29 -19.92 -3.72 -5.10
N VAL A 30 -18.90 -2.97 -5.52
CA VAL A 30 -17.88 -2.40 -4.64
C VAL A 30 -18.62 -1.37 -3.79
N ALA A 31 -18.66 -1.59 -2.47
CA ALA A 31 -19.18 -0.61 -1.56
C ALA A 31 -18.55 0.76 -1.83
N PRO A 32 -19.31 1.86 -1.80
CA PRO A 32 -18.76 3.18 -2.04
C PRO A 32 -17.63 3.44 -1.03
N ALA A 33 -16.48 3.90 -1.52
CA ALA A 33 -15.36 4.27 -0.67
C ALA A 33 -15.80 5.37 0.31
N ALA A 34 -15.32 5.30 1.56
CA ALA A 34 -15.57 6.33 2.55
C ALA A 34 -15.08 7.70 2.03
N PRO A 35 -15.84 8.78 2.26
CA PRO A 35 -15.43 10.11 1.82
C PRO A 35 -14.14 10.52 2.53
N LEU A 36 -13.17 10.98 1.75
CA LEU A 36 -11.91 11.49 2.28
C LEU A 36 -12.14 12.85 2.97
N PRO A 37 -11.66 13.05 4.20
CA PRO A 37 -11.72 14.33 4.87
C PRO A 37 -11.05 15.44 4.05
N SER A 38 -11.75 16.55 3.82
CA SER A 38 -11.26 17.67 3.00
C SER A 38 -9.96 18.27 3.53
N GLN A 39 -9.74 18.21 4.84
CA GLN A 39 -8.52 18.67 5.49
C GLN A 39 -7.27 17.99 4.91
N ILE A 40 -7.32 16.69 4.60
CA ILE A 40 -6.22 15.94 4.00
C ILE A 40 -5.88 16.47 2.60
N LEU A 41 -6.89 16.87 1.83
CA LEU A 41 -6.71 17.36 0.47
C LEU A 41 -6.17 18.78 0.44
N THR A 42 -6.55 19.63 1.41
CA THR A 42 -6.27 21.06 1.44
C THR A 42 -5.05 21.44 2.27
N ALA A 43 -4.55 20.52 3.11
CA ALA A 43 -3.39 20.74 3.95
C ALA A 43 -2.16 21.17 3.14
N LYS A 44 -1.48 22.21 3.61
CA LYS A 44 -0.22 22.72 3.05
C LYS A 44 0.93 22.61 4.04
N LYS A 45 0.64 22.73 5.33
CA LYS A 45 1.59 22.69 6.43
C LYS A 45 1.43 21.40 7.20
N VAL A 46 2.52 20.66 7.40
CA VAL A 46 2.46 19.41 8.14
C VAL A 46 3.53 19.34 9.21
N PHE A 47 3.16 18.76 10.34
CA PHE A 47 4.09 18.36 11.39
C PHE A 47 4.28 16.84 11.30
N ILE A 48 5.55 16.37 11.29
CA ILE A 48 5.84 14.95 11.27
C ILE A 48 6.15 14.51 12.70
N SER A 49 5.34 13.57 13.22
CA SER A 49 5.48 13.01 14.56
C SER A 49 6.02 11.59 14.50
N ASN A 50 6.95 11.28 15.42
CA ASN A 50 7.45 9.93 15.62
C ASN A 50 6.66 9.28 16.77
N ALA A 51 5.84 8.28 16.45
CA ALA A 51 5.13 7.49 17.46
C ALA A 51 5.96 6.32 18.01
N GLY A 52 7.19 6.12 17.49
CA GLY A 52 8.02 4.99 17.87
C GLY A 52 7.53 3.68 17.28
N GLY A 53 7.50 2.64 18.12
CA GLY A 53 7.05 1.29 17.75
C GLY A 53 7.82 0.21 18.53
N GLU A 54 7.35 -1.02 18.44
CA GLU A 54 7.97 -2.17 19.08
C GLU A 54 8.85 -2.94 18.08
N TYR A 55 10.17 -2.76 18.16
CA TYR A 55 11.14 -3.47 17.31
C TYR A 55 12.53 -3.50 17.93
N ASP A 56 13.37 -4.42 17.48
CA ASP A 56 14.75 -4.48 17.92
C ASP A 56 15.53 -3.25 17.46
N SER A 57 16.21 -2.57 18.39
CA SER A 57 17.05 -1.40 18.10
C SER A 57 18.17 -1.66 17.10
N LYS A 58 18.53 -2.94 16.87
CA LYS A 58 19.56 -3.38 15.91
C LYS A 58 18.97 -3.78 14.55
N LEU A 59 17.67 -3.63 14.37
CA LEU A 59 17.00 -4.05 13.13
C LEU A 59 17.57 -3.30 11.93
N TRP A 60 17.89 -2.01 12.06
CA TRP A 60 18.47 -1.17 11.02
C TRP A 60 19.81 -0.57 11.41
N SER A 61 20.61 -0.21 10.40
CA SER A 61 21.94 0.37 10.59
C SER A 61 21.92 1.73 11.30
N GLY A 62 20.86 2.54 11.10
CA GLY A 62 20.66 3.84 11.75
C GLY A 62 19.91 3.77 13.09
N GLY A 63 19.67 2.56 13.62
CA GLY A 63 18.98 2.36 14.90
C GLY A 63 17.51 2.77 14.88
N THR A 64 16.96 3.04 16.07
CA THR A 64 15.52 3.30 16.25
C THR A 64 15.00 4.59 15.63
N ALA A 65 15.87 5.53 15.27
CA ALA A 65 15.47 6.76 14.60
C ALA A 65 15.38 6.63 13.07
N GLN A 66 15.88 5.53 12.51
CA GLN A 66 15.96 5.41 11.05
C GLN A 66 14.61 5.45 10.34
N PRO A 67 13.55 4.77 10.78
CA PRO A 67 12.25 4.85 10.10
C PRO A 67 11.71 6.27 10.03
N TYR A 68 11.80 7.00 11.14
CA TYR A 68 11.39 8.41 11.18
C TYR A 68 12.21 9.29 10.25
N ASN A 69 13.54 9.15 10.28
CA ASN A 69 14.44 9.96 9.45
C ASN A 69 14.24 9.70 7.95
N GLU A 70 14.07 8.46 7.55
CA GLU A 70 13.79 8.09 6.15
C GLU A 70 12.42 8.62 5.70
N PHE A 71 11.39 8.51 6.54
CA PHE A 71 10.07 9.06 6.25
C PHE A 71 10.13 10.59 6.13
N TYR A 72 10.78 11.27 7.08
CA TYR A 72 10.96 12.73 7.03
C TYR A 72 11.66 13.17 5.74
N ALA A 73 12.73 12.47 5.36
CA ALA A 73 13.48 12.76 4.13
C ALA A 73 12.61 12.55 2.88
N ALA A 74 11.78 11.51 2.85
CA ALA A 74 10.88 11.22 1.72
C ALA A 74 9.80 12.30 1.57
N ILE A 75 9.15 12.71 2.68
CA ILE A 75 8.15 13.80 2.65
C ILE A 75 8.79 15.13 2.25
N LYS A 76 9.98 15.44 2.78
CA LYS A 76 10.73 16.65 2.40
C LYS A 76 11.09 16.65 0.91
N SER A 77 11.53 15.51 0.38
CA SER A 77 11.87 15.34 -1.04
C SER A 77 10.66 15.49 -1.95
N TRP A 78 9.48 15.06 -1.51
CA TRP A 78 8.24 15.26 -2.27
C TRP A 78 7.89 16.73 -2.48
N GLY A 79 8.17 17.59 -1.48
CA GLY A 79 8.05 19.04 -1.62
C GLY A 79 6.61 19.57 -1.72
N ARG A 80 5.59 18.75 -1.48
CA ARG A 80 4.19 19.17 -1.45
C ARG A 80 3.85 20.02 -0.23
N TYR A 81 4.48 19.69 0.90
CA TYR A 81 4.16 20.28 2.20
C TYR A 81 5.28 21.17 2.71
N GLU A 82 4.91 22.25 3.38
CA GLU A 82 5.76 23.00 4.29
C GLU A 82 5.85 22.22 5.60
N LEU A 83 7.09 21.92 6.05
CA LEU A 83 7.32 21.14 7.27
C LEU A 83 7.42 22.08 8.46
N GLU A 84 6.51 21.93 9.42
CA GLU A 84 6.47 22.74 10.63
C GLU A 84 7.21 22.06 11.78
N ALA A 85 7.80 22.86 12.66
CA ALA A 85 8.49 22.38 13.86
C ALA A 85 7.54 22.15 15.05
N SER A 86 6.32 22.66 14.97
CA SER A 86 5.30 22.57 16.02
C SER A 86 3.98 22.03 15.45
N PRO A 87 3.32 21.09 16.13
CA PRO A 87 2.02 20.59 15.68
C PRO A 87 0.94 21.69 15.67
N GLY A 88 1.08 22.74 16.54
CA GLY A 88 0.10 23.83 16.60
C GLY A 88 0.09 24.73 15.37
N ASP A 89 1.16 24.75 14.58
CA ASP A 89 1.31 25.54 13.37
C ASP A 89 0.97 24.77 12.09
N ALA A 90 0.69 23.47 12.22
CA ALA A 90 0.40 22.60 11.12
C ALA A 90 -1.10 22.51 10.81
N ASP A 91 -1.43 22.24 9.54
CA ASP A 91 -2.79 21.91 9.10
C ASP A 91 -3.10 20.44 9.34
N LEU A 92 -2.05 19.57 9.37
CA LEU A 92 -2.16 18.14 9.51
C LEU A 92 -0.94 17.58 10.23
N VAL A 93 -1.14 16.57 11.06
CA VAL A 93 -0.04 15.81 11.68
C VAL A 93 0.11 14.48 10.94
N LEU A 94 1.32 14.21 10.49
CA LEU A 94 1.73 12.94 9.91
C LEU A 94 2.48 12.14 10.99
N GLN A 95 1.80 11.21 11.63
CA GLN A 95 2.40 10.42 12.71
C GLN A 95 2.80 9.05 12.18
N VAL A 96 4.10 8.78 12.16
CA VAL A 96 4.66 7.51 11.69
C VAL A 96 5.05 6.63 12.87
N SER A 97 4.68 5.35 12.79
CA SER A 97 5.18 4.28 13.67
C SER A 97 5.69 3.11 12.86
N PHE A 98 6.56 2.33 13.47
CA PHE A 98 7.03 1.09 12.92
C PHE A 98 6.86 0.00 13.97
N ASP A 99 6.13 -1.05 13.62
CA ASP A 99 5.89 -2.20 14.48
C ASP A 99 6.41 -3.47 13.81
N ASP A 100 7.09 -4.30 14.58
CA ASP A 100 7.52 -5.64 14.17
C ASP A 100 6.81 -6.68 15.07
N PRO A 101 5.49 -6.86 14.89
CA PRO A 101 4.73 -7.76 15.73
C PRO A 101 5.17 -9.20 15.46
N ILE A 102 5.55 -9.90 16.52
CA ILE A 102 5.79 -11.35 16.43
C ILE A 102 4.46 -12.03 16.17
N MET A 103 4.19 -12.31 14.91
CA MET A 103 2.99 -13.03 14.46
C MET A 103 3.14 -14.52 14.75
N GLY A 104 2.78 -14.92 15.97
CA GLY A 104 2.53 -16.30 16.33
C GLY A 104 3.76 -17.18 16.55
N VAL A 105 3.91 -17.68 17.76
CA VAL A 105 4.77 -18.81 18.06
C VAL A 105 4.01 -20.08 17.65
N SER A 106 4.15 -20.53 16.40
CA SER A 106 3.68 -21.86 16.00
C SER A 106 4.82 -22.84 16.22
N GLY A 107 4.88 -23.47 17.40
CA GLY A 107 5.90 -24.43 17.72
C GLY A 107 5.33 -25.64 18.42
N SER A 108 5.45 -26.83 17.81
CA SER A 108 5.54 -28.08 18.54
C SER A 108 6.94 -28.16 19.15
N LYS A 109 7.07 -28.74 20.35
CA LYS A 109 8.30 -28.82 21.14
C LYS A 109 9.52 -29.50 20.46
N GLU A 110 9.38 -29.95 19.22
CA GLU A 110 10.41 -30.71 18.50
C GLU A 110 11.00 -30.02 17.25
N SER A 111 10.38 -28.95 16.75
CA SER A 111 10.93 -28.12 15.69
C SER A 111 11.06 -26.70 16.21
N GLY A 112 12.25 -26.12 16.07
CA GLY A 112 12.56 -24.78 16.57
C GLY A 112 11.44 -23.77 16.26
N CYS A 113 11.17 -22.88 17.20
CA CYS A 113 10.14 -21.85 17.07
C CYS A 113 10.51 -20.94 15.87
N ASP A 114 9.87 -21.14 14.74
CA ASP A 114 9.89 -20.16 13.66
C ASP A 114 8.91 -19.03 14.03
N SER A 115 9.44 -17.95 14.60
CA SER A 115 8.69 -16.72 14.76
C SER A 115 8.74 -15.97 13.45
N SER A 116 7.65 -15.98 12.67
CA SER A 116 7.52 -15.10 11.53
C SER A 116 6.97 -13.76 12.00
N SER A 117 7.79 -12.72 11.97
CA SER A 117 7.33 -11.34 12.10
C SER A 117 7.06 -10.75 10.73
N VAL A 118 6.03 -9.92 10.62
CA VAL A 118 5.77 -9.10 9.45
C VAL A 118 5.85 -7.64 9.90
N PRO A 119 7.02 -7.02 9.74
CA PRO A 119 7.18 -5.62 10.10
C PRO A 119 6.21 -4.74 9.32
N GLN A 120 5.61 -3.78 9.99
CA GLN A 120 4.63 -2.87 9.42
C GLN A 120 4.99 -1.42 9.73
N ILE A 121 4.94 -0.58 8.70
CA ILE A 121 4.98 0.87 8.86
C ILE A 121 3.55 1.39 8.82
N LYS A 122 3.17 2.18 9.81
CA LYS A 122 1.86 2.80 9.89
C LYS A 122 1.99 4.30 9.90
N LEU A 123 1.18 4.96 9.08
CA LEU A 123 1.05 6.40 9.02
C LEU A 123 -0.37 6.80 9.41
N LEU A 124 -0.48 7.55 10.50
CA LEU A 124 -1.72 8.17 10.93
C LEU A 124 -1.73 9.64 10.50
N LEU A 125 -2.80 10.04 9.84
CA LEU A 125 -3.09 11.43 9.50
C LEU A 125 -4.04 11.96 10.56
N LEU A 126 -3.60 12.93 11.37
CA LEU A 126 -4.38 13.45 12.49
C LEU A 126 -4.67 14.94 12.32
N ASP A 127 -5.83 15.34 12.82
CA ASP A 127 -6.13 16.75 13.04
C ASP A 127 -5.28 17.30 14.21
N PRO A 128 -4.46 18.34 14.00
CA PRO A 128 -3.59 18.88 15.03
C PRO A 128 -4.33 19.47 16.24
N LYS A 129 -5.60 19.87 16.10
CA LYS A 129 -6.39 20.50 17.15
C LYS A 129 -7.13 19.49 18.03
N THR A 130 -7.70 18.47 17.42
CA THR A 130 -8.54 17.49 18.10
C THR A 130 -7.81 16.18 18.38
N HIS A 131 -6.65 15.95 17.74
CA HIS A 131 -5.89 14.70 17.75
C HIS A 131 -6.70 13.49 17.25
N ILE A 132 -7.78 13.73 16.52
CA ILE A 132 -8.58 12.68 15.91
C ILE A 132 -7.83 12.16 14.68
N VAL A 133 -7.77 10.83 14.54
CA VAL A 133 -7.26 10.17 13.35
C VAL A 133 -8.25 10.38 12.21
N LEU A 134 -7.81 11.08 11.16
CA LEU A 134 -8.58 11.33 9.96
C LEU A 134 -8.45 10.20 8.95
N TRP A 135 -7.26 9.61 8.87
CA TRP A 135 -6.95 8.51 7.94
C TRP A 135 -5.77 7.68 8.43
N THR A 136 -5.70 6.46 7.94
CA THR A 136 -4.57 5.56 8.21
C THR A 136 -4.10 4.94 6.92
N LEU A 137 -2.78 4.92 6.74
CA LEU A 137 -2.09 4.16 5.70
C LEU A 137 -1.13 3.20 6.40
N ASP A 138 -0.98 2.01 5.86
CA ASP A 138 -0.04 1.02 6.40
C ASP A 138 0.60 0.21 5.27
N GLU A 139 1.88 -0.12 5.47
CA GLU A 139 2.67 -0.90 4.55
C GLU A 139 3.44 -1.99 5.28
N ASN A 140 3.40 -3.19 4.73
CA ASN A 140 4.21 -4.29 5.22
C ASN A 140 5.63 -4.16 4.69
N SER A 141 6.61 -4.34 5.57
CA SER A 141 8.02 -4.39 5.19
C SER A 141 8.50 -5.84 5.13
N SER A 142 9.24 -6.18 4.10
CA SER A 142 9.91 -7.48 4.06
C SER A 142 11.15 -7.45 4.96
N VAL A 143 11.37 -8.53 5.73
CA VAL A 143 12.59 -8.63 6.54
C VAL A 143 13.70 -9.25 5.70
N GLY A 144 14.69 -8.46 5.32
CA GLY A 144 15.91 -8.98 4.72
C GLY A 144 16.75 -9.72 5.77
N HIS A 145 17.41 -10.82 5.38
CA HIS A 145 18.30 -11.57 6.29
C HIS A 145 19.57 -10.79 6.65
N MET A 146 20.04 -9.92 5.77
CA MET A 146 21.24 -9.10 5.98
C MET A 146 20.87 -7.65 6.27
N GLN A 147 21.75 -6.93 7.00
CA GLN A 147 21.52 -5.53 7.37
C GLN A 147 21.16 -4.64 6.17
N ASN A 148 21.96 -4.70 5.10
CA ASN A 148 21.70 -3.91 3.88
C ASN A 148 20.34 -4.26 3.25
N GLY A 149 19.92 -5.52 3.34
CA GLY A 149 18.61 -5.96 2.85
C GLY A 149 17.47 -5.39 3.68
N ARG A 150 17.64 -5.33 5.01
CA ARG A 150 16.64 -4.72 5.92
C ARG A 150 16.52 -3.22 5.72
N ASP A 151 17.66 -2.52 5.60
CA ASP A 151 17.68 -1.09 5.35
C ASP A 151 17.05 -0.73 3.99
N LYS A 152 17.28 -1.57 2.97
CA LYS A 152 16.63 -1.41 1.67
C LYS A 152 15.13 -1.63 1.77
N ALA A 153 14.70 -2.70 2.41
CA ALA A 153 13.28 -3.03 2.58
C ALA A 153 12.53 -1.92 3.32
N LEU A 154 13.15 -1.32 4.34
CA LEU A 154 12.58 -0.16 5.03
C LEU A 154 12.36 1.02 4.06
N ARG A 155 13.38 1.38 3.27
CA ARG A 155 13.26 2.46 2.29
C ARG A 155 12.16 2.19 1.25
N ASP A 156 12.15 0.98 0.68
CA ASP A 156 11.16 0.59 -0.32
C ASP A 156 9.72 0.69 0.26
N SER A 157 9.53 0.29 1.53
CA SER A 157 8.22 0.39 2.20
C SER A 157 7.83 1.85 2.50
N ILE A 158 8.79 2.68 2.89
CA ILE A 158 8.55 4.12 3.10
C ILE A 158 8.21 4.82 1.78
N GLU A 159 8.93 4.52 0.69
CA GLU A 159 8.64 5.06 -0.63
C GLU A 159 7.21 4.71 -1.05
N LYS A 160 6.81 3.44 -0.88
CA LYS A 160 5.46 2.98 -1.19
C LYS A 160 4.40 3.68 -0.34
N LEU A 161 4.62 3.80 0.97
CA LEU A 161 3.73 4.53 1.88
C LEU A 161 3.54 6.00 1.46
N VAL A 162 4.63 6.65 1.04
CA VAL A 162 4.58 8.02 0.52
C VAL A 162 3.86 8.09 -0.83
N ASP A 163 4.02 7.09 -1.69
CA ASP A 163 3.29 7.02 -2.97
C ASP A 163 1.79 6.81 -2.75
N ASP A 164 1.38 6.02 -1.76
CA ASP A 164 -0.02 5.89 -1.35
C ASP A 164 -0.57 7.21 -0.79
N LEU A 165 0.22 7.94 0.00
CA LEU A 165 -0.16 9.27 0.45
C LEU A 165 -0.30 10.26 -0.71
N LYS A 166 0.57 10.20 -1.73
CA LYS A 166 0.45 10.99 -2.96
C LYS A 166 -0.84 10.67 -3.70
N ALA A 167 -1.13 9.38 -3.89
CA ALA A 167 -2.35 8.90 -4.55
C ALA A 167 -3.60 9.36 -3.79
N LEU A 168 -3.60 9.23 -2.47
CA LEU A 168 -4.68 9.69 -1.59
C LEU A 168 -4.96 11.18 -1.76
N THR A 169 -3.91 11.99 -1.81
CA THR A 169 -4.03 13.46 -1.89
C THR A 169 -4.19 14.01 -3.31
N ALA A 170 -3.96 13.18 -4.34
CA ALA A 170 -4.21 13.51 -5.74
C ALA A 170 -5.66 13.15 -6.16
N ALA A 171 -6.39 12.35 -5.36
CA ALA A 171 -7.75 11.98 -5.69
C ALA A 171 -8.63 13.24 -5.87
N PRO A 172 -9.37 13.35 -6.98
CA PRO A 172 -10.22 14.50 -7.19
C PRO A 172 -11.33 14.55 -6.13
N ALA A 173 -11.57 15.71 -5.56
CA ALA A 173 -12.64 15.98 -4.58
C ALA A 173 -14.08 15.68 -5.14
N SER A 174 -14.20 15.11 -6.30
CA SER A 174 -15.40 15.02 -7.12
C SER A 174 -16.25 13.76 -6.94
N ALA A 175 -16.00 12.91 -5.94
CA ALA A 175 -16.90 11.77 -5.71
C ALA A 175 -18.18 12.12 -4.91
N ASN A 176 -18.33 13.35 -4.38
CA ASN A 176 -19.43 13.73 -3.49
C ASN A 176 -20.33 14.87 -4.00
N ALA A 177 -20.34 15.17 -5.29
CA ALA A 177 -21.24 16.18 -5.86
C ALA A 177 -22.20 15.56 -6.88
N SER A 178 -22.98 14.57 -6.45
CA SER A 178 -24.24 14.23 -7.13
C SER A 178 -25.31 13.90 -6.09
N LYS A 179 -26.07 14.92 -5.81
CA LYS A 179 -27.39 14.79 -5.19
C LYS A 179 -28.40 14.69 -6.31
#